data_a272785f8f9e8c449123a72c87b84299
#
_entry.id   a272785f8f9e8c449123a72c87b84299
#
_cell.length_a   1.000
_cell.length_b   1.000
_cell.length_c   1.000
_cell.angle_alpha   90.00
_cell.angle_beta   90.00
_cell.angle_gamma   90.00
#
_symmetry.space_group_name_H-M   'P 1'
#
loop_
_entity.id
_entity.type
_entity.pdbx_description
1 polymer ?
#
loop_
_entity_poly.entity_id
_entity_poly.type
_entity_poly.pdbx_seq_one_letter_code
_entity_poly.pdbx_strand_id
1 'polypeptide(L)'
;MSAAVALDMTSVELPGPTGESNQYHLEARGLVLCLGESPEALLAQATQALVTGNKVVAVLGYQCKETEAAFKRLAKADLPVVLIHGTLDFSTLAEVKALDLVALNTQEDKLKQVKQALCSRSGAIVSVISDILYPGAYVHEKTVSTDTTAAGGNAQLLAEMS
;
A
#
# COMPACT_ATOMS: atom_id res chain seq x y z
N MET A 1 16.74 -9.06 13.97
CA MET A 1 15.79 -8.01 13.57
C MET A 1 16.46 -7.22 12.46
N SER A 2 16.22 -7.62 11.23
CA SER A 2 16.70 -6.86 10.07
C SER A 2 15.90 -5.58 10.01
N ALA A 3 16.58 -4.43 9.90
CA ALA A 3 15.97 -3.14 9.78
C ALA A 3 14.96 -3.17 8.61
N ALA A 4 13.68 -3.13 8.93
CA ALA A 4 12.73 -2.57 7.99
C ALA A 4 13.29 -1.17 7.69
N VAL A 5 13.78 -0.96 6.49
CA VAL A 5 14.18 0.37 6.04
C VAL A 5 12.95 1.22 6.26
N ALA A 6 12.99 2.06 7.28
CA ALA A 6 11.90 2.98 7.55
C ALA A 6 11.85 3.89 6.32
N LEU A 7 10.81 3.71 5.49
CA LEU A 7 10.52 4.66 4.43
C LEU A 7 10.19 5.97 5.10
N ASP A 8 10.90 7.03 4.69
CA ASP A 8 10.57 8.37 5.14
C ASP A 8 9.26 8.78 4.45
N MET A 9 8.18 8.80 5.23
CA MET A 9 6.84 9.17 4.77
C MET A 9 6.59 10.68 4.92
N THR A 10 7.60 11.47 5.31
CA THR A 10 7.46 12.92 5.43
C THR A 10 7.35 13.57 4.05
N SER A 11 6.59 14.67 3.99
CA SER A 11 6.50 15.46 2.76
C SER A 11 7.81 16.19 2.50
N VAL A 12 8.27 16.16 1.26
CA VAL A 12 9.48 16.82 0.79
C VAL A 12 9.10 17.88 -0.24
N GLU A 13 9.58 19.10 -0.05
CA GLU A 13 9.45 20.15 -1.07
C GLU A 13 10.44 19.87 -2.20
N LEU A 14 9.92 19.78 -3.42
CA LEU A 14 10.74 19.59 -4.63
C LEU A 14 11.04 20.94 -5.29
N PRO A 15 12.21 21.09 -5.93
CA PRO A 15 12.50 22.27 -6.72
C PRO A 15 11.45 22.47 -7.83
N GLY A 16 11.02 23.72 -7.99
CA GLY A 16 10.06 24.10 -9.03
C GLY A 16 10.33 25.50 -9.56
N PRO A 17 9.65 25.92 -10.63
CA PRO A 17 9.73 27.27 -11.13
C PRO A 17 9.13 28.27 -10.13
N THR A 18 9.46 29.54 -10.28
CA THR A 18 8.89 30.62 -9.48
C THR A 18 7.37 30.65 -9.64
N GLY A 19 6.65 30.61 -8.53
CA GLY A 19 5.19 30.62 -8.51
C GLY A 19 4.57 29.22 -8.43
N GLU A 20 5.38 28.19 -8.22
CA GLU A 20 4.90 26.83 -7.92
C GLU A 20 5.49 26.31 -6.62
N SER A 21 4.67 25.57 -5.86
CA SER A 21 5.09 24.74 -4.75
C SER A 21 4.82 23.29 -5.13
N ASN A 22 5.87 22.46 -5.12
CA ASN A 22 5.82 21.06 -5.50
C ASN A 22 6.15 20.20 -4.29
N GLN A 23 5.15 19.47 -3.78
CA GLN A 23 5.31 18.60 -2.63
C GLN A 23 5.26 17.13 -3.05
N TYR A 24 6.29 16.38 -2.65
CA TYR A 24 6.36 14.94 -2.81
C TYR A 24 6.15 14.24 -1.48
N HIS A 25 5.36 13.19 -1.46
CA HIS A 25 5.20 12.33 -0.29
C HIS A 25 4.80 10.91 -0.69
N LEU A 26 4.97 9.99 0.27
CA LEU A 26 4.55 8.61 0.14
C LEU A 26 3.22 8.42 0.88
N GLU A 27 2.26 7.76 0.24
CA GLU A 27 0.98 7.42 0.82
C GLU A 27 0.79 5.90 0.84
N ALA A 28 0.12 5.39 1.89
CA ALA A 28 -0.28 3.99 1.94
C ALA A 28 -1.19 3.64 0.75
N ARG A 29 -1.04 2.43 0.19
CA ARG A 29 -1.90 1.97 -0.92
C ARG A 29 -3.35 1.74 -0.49
N GLY A 30 -3.58 1.30 0.76
CA GLY A 30 -4.91 1.01 1.29
C GLY A 30 -5.02 -0.38 1.89
N LEU A 31 -5.85 -1.27 1.32
CA LEU A 31 -6.04 -2.63 1.81
C LEU A 31 -5.08 -3.60 1.13
N VAL A 32 -4.26 -4.27 1.93
CA VAL A 32 -3.30 -5.28 1.50
C VAL A 32 -3.78 -6.67 1.90
N LEU A 33 -3.87 -7.56 0.92
CA LEU A 33 -4.09 -8.99 1.13
C LEU A 33 -2.75 -9.71 1.17
N CYS A 34 -2.39 -10.28 2.34
CA CYS A 34 -1.16 -11.04 2.55
C CYS A 34 -1.44 -12.54 2.45
N LEU A 35 -0.74 -13.21 1.53
CA LEU A 35 -0.90 -14.62 1.18
C LEU A 35 0.41 -15.40 1.31
N GLY A 36 1.28 -15.03 2.25
CA GLY A 36 2.56 -15.70 2.48
C GLY A 36 2.41 -17.19 2.80
N GLU A 37 3.13 -18.05 2.08
CA GLU A 37 3.05 -19.52 2.23
C GLU A 37 3.87 -20.05 3.40
N SER A 38 4.65 -19.20 4.08
CA SER A 38 5.36 -19.54 5.33
C SER A 38 5.06 -18.52 6.43
N PRO A 39 5.27 -18.88 7.70
CA PRO A 39 5.13 -17.96 8.83
C PRO A 39 5.94 -16.67 8.65
N GLU A 40 7.17 -16.81 8.18
CA GLU A 40 8.10 -15.71 7.98
C GLU A 40 7.63 -14.78 6.86
N ALA A 41 7.20 -15.37 5.72
CA ALA A 41 6.70 -14.60 4.58
C ALA A 41 5.42 -13.83 4.94
N LEU A 42 4.46 -14.49 5.59
CA LEU A 42 3.20 -13.87 5.99
C LEU A 42 3.41 -12.73 6.99
N LEU A 43 4.27 -12.93 8.01
CA LEU A 43 4.59 -11.90 8.98
C LEU A 43 5.39 -10.76 8.37
N ALA A 44 6.33 -11.04 7.46
CA ALA A 44 7.09 -10.00 6.76
C ALA A 44 6.19 -9.13 5.90
N GLN A 45 5.27 -9.73 5.13
CA GLN A 45 4.28 -9.01 4.34
C GLN A 45 3.39 -8.12 5.20
N ALA A 46 2.80 -8.69 6.26
CA ALA A 46 1.92 -7.95 7.16
C ALA A 46 2.66 -6.79 7.86
N THR A 47 3.90 -7.03 8.31
CA THR A 47 4.71 -5.99 8.97
C THR A 47 5.01 -4.85 8.01
N GLN A 48 5.46 -5.13 6.78
CA GLN A 48 5.75 -4.09 5.79
C GLN A 48 4.51 -3.27 5.45
N ALA A 49 3.36 -3.94 5.27
CA ALA A 49 2.10 -3.25 5.02
C ALA A 49 1.69 -2.34 6.19
N LEU A 50 1.79 -2.81 7.42
CA LEU A 50 1.42 -2.04 8.61
C LEU A 50 2.34 -0.84 8.86
N VAL A 51 3.67 -1.02 8.74
CA VAL A 51 4.62 0.09 8.98
C VAL A 51 4.55 1.17 7.91
N THR A 52 3.98 0.86 6.75
CA THR A 52 3.71 1.81 5.67
C THR A 52 2.27 2.36 5.69
N GLY A 53 1.53 2.14 6.80
CA GLY A 53 0.21 2.72 7.04
C GLY A 53 -0.96 2.01 6.37
N ASN A 54 -0.76 0.82 5.79
CA ASN A 54 -1.82 0.06 5.15
C ASN A 54 -2.66 -0.74 6.16
N LYS A 55 -3.86 -1.11 5.73
CA LYS A 55 -4.72 -2.10 6.40
C LYS A 55 -4.37 -3.49 5.87
N VAL A 56 -4.42 -4.49 6.73
CA VAL A 56 -3.97 -5.85 6.40
C VAL A 56 -5.07 -6.87 6.60
N VAL A 57 -5.30 -7.68 5.58
CA VAL A 57 -5.98 -8.97 5.69
C VAL A 57 -4.95 -10.05 5.36
N ALA A 58 -4.65 -10.90 6.33
CA ALA A 58 -3.74 -12.03 6.17
C ALA A 58 -4.51 -13.34 6.12
N VAL A 59 -4.17 -14.22 5.18
CA VAL A 59 -4.78 -15.55 5.07
C VAL A 59 -3.77 -16.61 5.49
N LEU A 60 -4.09 -17.35 6.55
CA LEU A 60 -3.27 -18.41 7.09
C LEU A 60 -3.84 -19.78 6.64
N GLY A 61 -3.22 -20.37 5.63
CA GLY A 61 -3.63 -21.65 5.05
C GLY A 61 -3.08 -22.89 5.76
N TYR A 62 -2.38 -22.70 6.86
CA TYR A 62 -1.75 -23.76 7.66
C TYR A 62 -1.89 -23.45 9.15
N GLN A 63 -1.72 -24.48 9.98
CA GLN A 63 -1.78 -24.29 11.45
C GLN A 63 -0.40 -23.85 11.97
N CYS A 64 -0.32 -22.67 12.56
CA CYS A 64 0.88 -22.16 13.22
C CYS A 64 0.50 -21.25 14.39
N LYS A 65 0.60 -21.79 15.60
CA LYS A 65 0.25 -21.07 16.84
C LYS A 65 1.07 -19.82 17.07
N GLU A 66 2.34 -19.82 16.67
CA GLU A 66 3.24 -18.69 16.79
C GLU A 66 2.80 -17.52 15.89
N THR A 67 2.42 -17.81 14.65
CA THR A 67 1.87 -16.83 13.71
C THR A 67 0.55 -16.26 14.23
N GLU A 68 -0.37 -17.12 14.67
CA GLU A 68 -1.64 -16.68 15.27
C GLU A 68 -1.42 -15.78 16.49
N ALA A 69 -0.48 -16.16 17.38
CA ALA A 69 -0.15 -15.35 18.55
C ALA A 69 0.45 -13.99 18.16
N ALA A 70 1.27 -13.94 17.11
CA ALA A 70 1.81 -12.69 16.59
C ALA A 70 0.71 -11.77 16.05
N PHE A 71 -0.19 -12.27 15.21
CA PHE A 71 -1.31 -11.48 14.70
C PHE A 71 -2.28 -11.02 15.80
N LYS A 72 -2.53 -11.85 16.81
CA LYS A 72 -3.31 -11.46 17.99
C LYS A 72 -2.65 -10.31 18.77
N ARG A 73 -1.30 -10.27 18.85
CA ARG A 73 -0.58 -9.15 19.48
C ARG A 73 -0.72 -7.86 18.66
N LEU A 74 -0.60 -7.96 17.32
CA LEU A 74 -0.79 -6.81 16.42
C LEU A 74 -2.21 -6.23 16.56
N ALA A 75 -3.23 -7.08 16.55
CA ALA A 75 -4.62 -6.65 16.73
C ALA A 75 -4.88 -6.04 18.12
N LYS A 76 -4.26 -6.57 19.20
CA LYS A 76 -4.34 -5.99 20.55
C LYS A 76 -3.64 -4.64 20.66
N ALA A 77 -2.68 -4.35 19.79
CA ALA A 77 -2.01 -3.05 19.69
C ALA A 77 -2.78 -2.06 18.81
N ASP A 78 -4.06 -2.35 18.54
CA ASP A 78 -4.97 -1.53 17.71
C ASP A 78 -4.46 -1.26 16.29
N LEU A 79 -3.63 -2.17 15.76
CA LEU A 79 -3.21 -2.10 14.37
C LEU A 79 -4.30 -2.65 13.45
N PRO A 80 -4.48 -2.08 12.25
CA PRO A 80 -5.54 -2.44 11.32
C PRO A 80 -5.23 -3.77 10.60
N VAL A 81 -5.28 -4.88 11.34
CA VAL A 81 -4.95 -6.21 10.85
C VAL A 81 -6.03 -7.24 11.20
N VAL A 82 -6.37 -8.08 10.23
CA VAL A 82 -7.26 -9.22 10.40
C VAL A 82 -6.56 -10.48 9.91
N LEU A 83 -6.62 -11.56 10.69
CA LEU A 83 -6.16 -12.89 10.30
C LEU A 83 -7.35 -13.77 9.99
N ILE A 84 -7.38 -14.35 8.80
CA ILE A 84 -8.39 -15.32 8.35
C ILE A 84 -7.71 -16.68 8.24
N HIS A 85 -8.36 -17.71 8.79
CA HIS A 85 -7.92 -19.09 8.65
C HIS A 85 -8.58 -19.75 7.44
N GLY A 86 -7.80 -20.46 6.66
CA GLY A 86 -8.28 -21.20 5.50
C GLY A 86 -7.44 -20.98 4.24
N THR A 87 -7.92 -21.52 3.14
CA THR A 87 -7.33 -21.35 1.81
C THR A 87 -8.22 -20.43 0.97
N LEU A 88 -7.60 -19.58 0.19
CA LEU A 88 -8.29 -18.69 -0.72
C LEU A 88 -8.37 -19.34 -2.11
N ASP A 89 -9.56 -19.40 -2.67
CA ASP A 89 -9.72 -19.63 -4.10
C ASP A 89 -9.40 -18.31 -4.84
N PHE A 90 -8.34 -18.32 -5.64
CA PHE A 90 -7.87 -17.12 -6.32
C PHE A 90 -8.88 -16.56 -7.33
N SER A 91 -9.81 -17.38 -7.84
CA SER A 91 -10.88 -16.90 -8.72
C SER A 91 -11.76 -15.86 -8.03
N THR A 92 -11.94 -15.96 -6.69
CA THR A 92 -12.74 -15.01 -5.92
C THR A 92 -12.12 -13.61 -5.85
N LEU A 93 -10.84 -13.47 -6.13
CA LEU A 93 -10.16 -12.17 -6.17
C LEU A 93 -10.77 -11.22 -7.20
N ALA A 94 -11.38 -11.76 -8.26
CA ALA A 94 -12.10 -10.96 -9.24
C ALA A 94 -13.26 -10.15 -8.64
N GLU A 95 -13.87 -10.64 -7.56
CA GLU A 95 -15.08 -10.08 -6.95
C GLU A 95 -14.80 -9.19 -5.73
N VAL A 96 -13.57 -9.24 -5.17
CA VAL A 96 -13.20 -8.44 -3.98
C VAL A 96 -13.14 -6.96 -4.32
N LYS A 97 -14.06 -6.16 -3.80
CA LYS A 97 -14.21 -4.74 -4.21
C LYS A 97 -13.12 -3.82 -3.67
N ALA A 98 -12.77 -3.92 -2.40
CA ALA A 98 -11.86 -2.99 -1.73
C ALA A 98 -10.47 -3.64 -1.54
N LEU A 99 -9.76 -3.90 -2.64
CA LEU A 99 -8.44 -4.51 -2.63
C LEU A 99 -7.49 -3.63 -3.43
N ASP A 100 -6.40 -3.19 -2.80
CA ASP A 100 -5.43 -2.26 -3.40
C ASP A 100 -4.11 -2.94 -3.72
N LEU A 101 -3.77 -4.03 -2.98
CA LEU A 101 -2.51 -4.73 -3.14
C LEU A 101 -2.64 -6.19 -2.71
N VAL A 102 -1.98 -7.09 -3.43
CA VAL A 102 -1.77 -8.49 -3.03
C VAL A 102 -0.29 -8.74 -2.81
N ALA A 103 0.08 -9.23 -1.63
CA ALA A 103 1.43 -9.69 -1.33
C ALA A 103 1.44 -11.23 -1.31
N LEU A 104 2.16 -11.83 -2.25
CA LEU A 104 2.20 -13.28 -2.44
C LEU A 104 3.59 -13.72 -2.86
N ASN A 105 4.33 -14.34 -1.94
CA ASN A 105 5.58 -15.00 -2.25
C ASN A 105 5.30 -16.49 -2.48
N THR A 106 5.34 -16.92 -3.74
CA THR A 106 4.98 -18.27 -4.18
C THR A 106 5.65 -18.65 -5.50
N GLN A 107 5.40 -19.88 -5.96
CA GLN A 107 5.86 -20.34 -7.26
C GLN A 107 5.12 -19.65 -8.43
N GLU A 108 5.74 -19.63 -9.59
CA GLU A 108 5.29 -18.89 -10.78
C GLU A 108 3.86 -19.24 -11.21
N ASP A 109 3.47 -20.50 -11.16
CA ASP A 109 2.13 -20.95 -11.58
C ASP A 109 1.01 -20.35 -10.73
N LYS A 110 1.19 -20.30 -9.41
CA LYS A 110 0.21 -19.66 -8.51
C LYS A 110 0.20 -18.15 -8.69
N LEU A 111 1.38 -17.54 -8.85
CA LEU A 111 1.50 -16.12 -9.12
C LEU A 111 0.76 -15.73 -10.40
N LYS A 112 0.87 -16.55 -11.45
CA LYS A 112 0.16 -16.38 -12.72
C LYS A 112 -1.37 -16.47 -12.54
N GLN A 113 -1.86 -17.44 -11.76
CA GLN A 113 -3.28 -17.59 -11.46
C GLN A 113 -3.83 -16.35 -10.75
N VAL A 114 -3.13 -15.85 -9.73
CA VAL A 114 -3.52 -14.61 -9.01
C VAL A 114 -3.55 -13.42 -9.96
N LYS A 115 -2.52 -13.24 -10.78
CA LYS A 115 -2.48 -12.15 -11.78
C LYS A 115 -3.63 -12.25 -12.78
N GLN A 116 -3.94 -13.45 -13.27
CA GLN A 116 -5.08 -13.66 -14.18
C GLN A 116 -6.42 -13.30 -13.52
N ALA A 117 -6.66 -13.74 -12.28
CA ALA A 117 -7.87 -13.40 -11.54
C ALA A 117 -7.99 -11.89 -11.32
N LEU A 118 -6.90 -11.21 -10.99
CA LEU A 118 -6.88 -9.77 -10.81
C LEU A 118 -7.08 -8.99 -12.12
N CYS A 119 -6.59 -9.51 -13.26
CA CYS A 119 -6.80 -8.90 -14.58
C CYS A 119 -8.27 -8.91 -15.03
N SER A 120 -9.09 -9.82 -14.51
CA SER A 120 -10.52 -9.88 -14.84
C SER A 120 -11.37 -8.88 -14.05
N ARG A 121 -10.79 -8.14 -13.11
CA ARG A 121 -11.47 -7.11 -12.31
C ARG A 121 -11.82 -5.89 -13.16
N SER A 122 -12.92 -5.26 -12.81
CA SER A 122 -13.23 -3.90 -13.24
C SER A 122 -12.69 -2.90 -12.21
N GLY A 123 -12.26 -1.72 -12.66
CA GLY A 123 -11.80 -0.64 -11.79
C GLY A 123 -10.28 -0.51 -11.74
N ALA A 124 -9.75 -0.04 -10.61
CA ALA A 124 -8.31 0.19 -10.43
C ALA A 124 -7.50 -1.10 -10.49
N ILE A 125 -6.31 -1.01 -11.06
CA ILE A 125 -5.36 -2.13 -11.13
C ILE A 125 -4.86 -2.45 -9.72
N VAL A 126 -4.99 -3.73 -9.32
CA VAL A 126 -4.43 -4.26 -8.09
C VAL A 126 -3.03 -4.79 -8.37
N SER A 127 -2.03 -4.21 -7.73
CA SER A 127 -0.65 -4.65 -7.86
C SER A 127 -0.40 -5.96 -7.10
N VAL A 128 0.58 -6.75 -7.57
CA VAL A 128 1.01 -7.97 -6.88
C VAL A 128 2.49 -7.85 -6.53
N ILE A 129 2.82 -8.02 -5.25
CA ILE A 129 4.19 -8.09 -4.75
C ILE A 129 4.56 -9.56 -4.57
N SER A 130 5.63 -10.00 -5.21
CA SER A 130 6.17 -11.36 -5.07
C SER A 130 7.41 -11.42 -4.18
N ASP A 131 8.04 -10.29 -3.90
CA ASP A 131 9.21 -10.22 -3.04
C ASP A 131 8.83 -10.30 -1.56
N ILE A 132 9.65 -11.01 -0.78
CA ILE A 132 9.42 -11.13 0.67
C ILE A 132 9.68 -9.81 1.37
N LEU A 133 10.65 -9.04 0.90
CA LEU A 133 11.08 -7.79 1.53
C LEU A 133 11.24 -6.68 0.48
N TYR A 134 10.21 -5.86 0.33
CA TYR A 134 10.21 -4.70 -0.55
C TYR A 134 9.22 -3.63 -0.05
N PRO A 135 9.56 -2.88 1.01
CA PRO A 135 8.64 -1.89 1.63
C PRO A 135 8.13 -0.83 0.66
N GLY A 136 8.96 -0.39 -0.29
CA GLY A 136 8.57 0.62 -1.29
C GLY A 136 7.39 0.22 -2.18
N ALA A 137 7.13 -1.09 -2.34
CA ALA A 137 5.98 -1.54 -3.11
C ALA A 137 4.63 -1.37 -2.38
N TYR A 138 4.65 -1.13 -1.06
CA TYR A 138 3.45 -0.93 -0.24
C TYR A 138 2.96 0.51 -0.16
N VAL A 139 3.62 1.44 -0.86
CA VAL A 139 3.26 2.85 -0.90
C VAL A 139 3.03 3.34 -2.32
N HIS A 140 2.34 4.46 -2.45
CA HIS A 140 2.27 5.27 -3.66
C HIS A 140 3.17 6.49 -3.50
N GLU A 141 3.85 6.85 -4.57
CA GLU A 141 4.46 8.16 -4.73
C GLU A 141 3.38 9.17 -5.17
N LYS A 142 3.32 10.30 -4.50
CA LYS A 142 2.39 11.37 -4.83
C LYS A 142 3.11 12.70 -4.88
N THR A 143 2.93 13.40 -5.99
CA THR A 143 3.40 14.77 -6.15
C THR A 143 2.20 15.69 -6.27
N VAL A 144 2.19 16.76 -5.49
CA VAL A 144 1.16 17.80 -5.54
C VAL A 144 1.83 19.10 -5.94
N SER A 145 1.47 19.61 -7.12
CA SER A 145 1.91 20.93 -7.59
C SER A 145 0.81 21.94 -7.30
N THR A 146 1.17 23.02 -6.62
CA THR A 146 0.26 24.12 -6.31
C THR A 146 0.78 25.38 -6.97
N ASP A 147 -0.06 26.01 -7.80
CA ASP A 147 0.22 27.33 -8.33
C ASP A 147 0.08 28.35 -7.19
N THR A 148 1.18 29.02 -6.84
CA THR A 148 1.25 30.02 -5.78
C THR A 148 1.22 31.45 -6.36
N THR A 149 1.15 31.60 -7.69
CA THR A 149 0.93 32.90 -8.30
C THR A 149 -0.47 33.39 -7.93
N ALA A 150 -0.53 34.51 -7.24
CA ALA A 150 -1.80 35.10 -6.86
C ALA A 150 -2.61 35.45 -8.11
N ALA A 151 -3.70 34.75 -8.34
CA ALA A 151 -4.64 35.05 -9.44
C ALA A 151 -5.29 36.44 -9.32
N GLY A 152 -4.91 37.24 -8.31
CA GLY A 152 -5.39 38.59 -8.04
C GLY A 152 -4.35 39.68 -8.15
N GLY A 153 -3.08 39.37 -8.47
CA GLY A 153 -2.04 40.40 -8.56
C GLY A 153 -2.29 41.49 -9.61
N ASN A 154 -3.10 41.21 -10.62
CA ASN A 154 -3.50 42.18 -11.65
C ASN A 154 -4.79 42.95 -11.35
N ALA A 155 -5.63 42.50 -10.41
CA ALA A 155 -6.88 43.20 -10.12
C ALA A 155 -6.63 44.54 -9.45
N GLN A 156 -5.60 44.66 -8.62
CA GLN A 156 -5.22 45.94 -7.99
C GLN A 156 -4.62 46.92 -8.98
N LEU A 157 -3.76 46.44 -9.89
CA LEU A 157 -3.19 47.25 -10.97
C LEU A 157 -4.28 47.75 -11.96
N LEU A 158 -5.26 46.92 -12.27
CA LEU A 158 -6.40 47.31 -13.12
C LEU A 158 -7.33 48.32 -12.43
N ALA A 159 -7.49 48.27 -11.10
CA ALA A 159 -8.27 49.21 -10.35
C ALA A 159 -7.61 50.59 -10.19
N GLU A 160 -6.28 50.65 -10.23
CA GLU A 160 -5.51 51.90 -10.19
C GLU A 160 -5.36 52.61 -11.56
N MET A 161 -5.74 51.92 -12.63
CA MET A 161 -5.72 52.48 -14.01
C MET A 161 -7.10 52.93 -14.49
N SER A 162 -8.14 52.87 -13.66
CA SER A 162 -9.50 53.37 -13.93
C SER A 162 -9.75 54.65 -13.19
#